data_07f11b44facd16a9dd2bc9199c0d9100
#
_entry.id   07f11b44facd16a9dd2bc9199c0d9100
#
_cell.length_a   1.000
_cell.length_b   1.000
_cell.length_c   1.000
_cell.angle_alpha   90.00
_cell.angle_beta   90.00
_cell.angle_gamma   90.00
#
_symmetry.space_group_name_H-M   'P 1'
#
loop_
_entity.id
_entity.type
_entity.pdbx_description
1 polymer ?
#
loop_
_entity_poly.entity_id
_entity_poly.type
_entity_poly.pdbx_seq_one_letter_code
_entity_poly.pdbx_strand_id
1 'polypeptide(L)'
;MERKRLVRCTVLILIWLMYGCSNNLSDRETAEVRIGFNNTGFICRSMDPAEDRINDVSIFIYDSNGVLEKSIWRETWNSSESVTLNLLAGKEYRFLACANFGYRIAPADLNDLLEHRFHMAYPDEYREGIPMTGDSGTIRIEDGSCISLDLTRMMAKVSIRIDRRKLSEDVEMKVRSIKVGNCPKSASAFASSKVENQDQCFSMGFHRNAEECTPLNAMAETGISKEVSVYMLENLQGRFRDSDISADADKLFDKDDPRQNICSYIEIGMDYLSPDWKSQGNGLIYRFYLGEDRNSLDIERNCHYRITVCPEDDGLTEDSWRVDKSNMVYAGPV
;
A
#
# COMPACT_ATOMS: atom_id res chain seq x y z
N MET A 1 -76.97 -23.38 33.95
CA MET A 1 -75.66 -23.80 34.53
C MET A 1 -74.57 -24.01 33.48
N GLU A 2 -74.86 -24.30 32.23
CA GLU A 2 -73.88 -24.57 31.16
C GLU A 2 -73.17 -23.34 30.61
N ARG A 3 -73.82 -22.21 30.47
CA ARG A 3 -73.15 -20.96 29.96
C ARG A 3 -71.98 -20.45 30.85
N LYS A 4 -72.01 -20.69 32.16
CA LYS A 4 -70.90 -20.30 33.04
C LYS A 4 -69.69 -21.26 32.97
N ARG A 5 -69.90 -22.49 32.54
CA ARG A 5 -68.79 -23.43 32.32
C ARG A 5 -68.05 -23.17 30.99
N LEU A 6 -68.79 -22.78 29.94
CA LEU A 6 -68.19 -22.48 28.62
C LEU A 6 -67.27 -21.24 28.68
N VAL A 7 -67.73 -20.20 29.40
CA VAL A 7 -66.93 -18.94 29.56
C VAL A 7 -65.64 -19.21 30.36
N ARG A 8 -65.68 -20.10 31.37
CA ARG A 8 -64.48 -20.43 32.13
C ARG A 8 -63.49 -21.28 31.33
N CYS A 9 -63.91 -22.21 30.45
CA CYS A 9 -63.01 -22.93 29.56
C CYS A 9 -62.41 -22.05 28.49
N THR A 10 -63.15 -21.11 27.87
CA THR A 10 -62.59 -20.17 26.88
C THR A 10 -61.62 -19.18 27.48
N VAL A 11 -61.82 -18.72 28.69
CA VAL A 11 -60.86 -17.82 29.36
C VAL A 11 -59.60 -18.58 29.77
N LEU A 12 -59.67 -19.82 30.19
CA LEU A 12 -58.49 -20.67 30.48
C LEU A 12 -57.69 -21.01 29.21
N ILE A 13 -58.34 -21.27 28.08
CA ILE A 13 -57.66 -21.52 26.80
C ILE A 13 -56.99 -20.23 26.27
N LEU A 14 -57.62 -19.05 26.40
CA LEU A 14 -57.02 -17.75 26.05
C LEU A 14 -55.84 -17.42 26.95
N ILE A 15 -55.88 -17.76 28.24
CA ILE A 15 -54.71 -17.54 29.15
C ILE A 15 -53.57 -18.51 28.79
N TRP A 16 -53.85 -19.72 28.36
CA TRP A 16 -52.82 -20.66 27.89
C TRP A 16 -52.22 -20.24 26.55
N LEU A 17 -52.97 -19.62 25.63
CA LEU A 17 -52.46 -19.03 24.37
C LEU A 17 -51.61 -17.79 24.61
N MET A 18 -51.89 -17.02 25.66
CA MET A 18 -51.07 -15.87 26.02
C MET A 18 -49.78 -16.25 26.76
N TYR A 19 -49.69 -17.42 27.38
CA TYR A 19 -48.47 -17.95 27.99
C TYR A 19 -47.58 -18.72 27.01
N GLY A 20 -48.08 -19.06 25.82
CA GLY A 20 -47.32 -19.75 24.80
C GLY A 20 -46.54 -18.81 23.84
N CYS A 21 -46.71 -17.49 23.96
CA CYS A 21 -45.96 -16.51 23.16
C CYS A 21 -44.93 -15.69 23.96
N SER A 22 -44.57 -16.15 25.15
CA SER A 22 -43.40 -15.58 25.84
C SER A 22 -42.26 -16.59 25.81
N ASN A 23 -41.20 -16.16 25.21
CA ASN A 23 -39.85 -16.74 25.25
C ASN A 23 -39.51 -17.79 24.22
N ASN A 24 -39.16 -17.30 23.07
CA ASN A 24 -37.88 -17.72 22.48
C ASN A 24 -37.26 -16.51 21.76
N LEU A 25 -37.16 -15.37 22.41
CA LEU A 25 -35.96 -14.57 22.31
C LEU A 25 -34.92 -15.37 23.10
N SER A 26 -34.27 -16.34 22.43
CA SER A 26 -33.06 -16.91 22.95
C SER A 26 -32.19 -15.74 23.42
N ASP A 27 -31.79 -15.74 24.70
CA ASP A 27 -30.62 -14.97 25.12
C ASP A 27 -29.52 -15.37 24.18
N ARG A 28 -29.33 -14.58 23.11
CA ARG A 28 -28.20 -14.79 22.21
C ARG A 28 -27.01 -14.38 23.03
N GLU A 29 -26.27 -15.38 23.51
CA GLU A 29 -25.04 -15.14 24.23
C GLU A 29 -24.17 -14.19 23.40
N THR A 30 -23.80 -13.09 24.01
CA THR A 30 -22.81 -12.19 23.43
C THR A 30 -21.43 -12.59 23.91
N ALA A 31 -20.49 -12.64 23.02
CA ALA A 31 -19.08 -12.88 23.30
C ALA A 31 -18.33 -11.56 23.34
N GLU A 32 -17.43 -11.42 24.31
CA GLU A 32 -16.48 -10.32 24.33
C GLU A 32 -15.38 -10.60 23.30
N VAL A 33 -15.18 -9.68 22.38
CA VAL A 33 -14.18 -9.77 21.30
C VAL A 33 -13.19 -8.64 21.43
N ARG A 34 -11.91 -8.98 21.39
CA ARG A 34 -10.82 -8.02 21.36
C ARG A 34 -10.19 -7.96 19.98
N ILE A 35 -10.09 -6.75 19.41
CA ILE A 35 -9.50 -6.51 18.09
C ILE A 35 -8.20 -5.71 18.28
N GLY A 36 -7.13 -6.20 17.72
CA GLY A 36 -5.83 -5.54 17.65
C GLY A 36 -5.21 -5.67 16.28
N PHE A 37 -4.10 -4.99 16.07
CA PHE A 37 -3.34 -5.07 14.84
C PHE A 37 -2.00 -5.75 15.10
N ASN A 38 -1.68 -6.73 14.26
CA ASN A 38 -0.34 -7.25 14.18
C ASN A 38 0.50 -6.32 13.30
N ASN A 39 1.39 -5.58 13.95
CA ASN A 39 2.52 -4.97 13.24
C ASN A 39 3.59 -6.01 12.89
N THR A 40 3.34 -7.29 13.15
CA THR A 40 4.26 -8.40 12.95
C THR A 40 3.99 -9.22 11.70
N GLY A 41 3.02 -8.83 10.88
CA GLY A 41 2.79 -9.43 9.58
C GLY A 41 3.97 -9.18 8.64
N PHE A 42 4.98 -10.04 8.74
CA PHE A 42 6.21 -10.15 7.94
C PHE A 42 7.38 -9.23 8.30
N ILE A 43 8.28 -9.82 9.00
CA ILE A 43 9.74 -9.88 8.95
C ILE A 43 10.39 -8.86 7.98
N CYS A 44 10.27 -7.57 8.22
CA CYS A 44 11.30 -6.59 7.90
C CYS A 44 10.91 -5.24 8.46
N ARG A 45 11.60 -4.83 9.47
CA ARG A 45 11.50 -3.47 9.97
C ARG A 45 12.00 -2.54 8.89
N SER A 46 11.14 -1.61 8.51
CA SER A 46 11.59 -0.37 7.94
C SER A 46 12.64 0.24 8.85
N MET A 47 13.72 0.77 8.28
CA MET A 47 14.69 1.56 9.06
C MET A 47 14.10 2.93 9.47
N ASP A 48 12.90 3.26 8.96
CA ASP A 48 12.17 4.49 9.31
C ASP A 48 10.94 4.12 10.15
N PRO A 49 10.91 4.50 11.44
CA PRO A 49 9.77 4.25 12.33
C PRO A 49 8.45 4.85 11.84
N ALA A 50 8.52 5.85 10.94
CA ALA A 50 7.32 6.46 10.37
C ALA A 50 6.56 5.50 9.43
N GLU A 51 7.24 4.55 8.81
CA GLU A 51 6.63 3.59 7.88
C GLU A 51 5.67 2.60 8.55
N ASP A 52 5.80 2.41 9.86
CA ASP A 52 5.06 1.43 10.65
C ASP A 52 4.04 2.06 11.58
N ARG A 53 4.02 3.39 11.59
CA ARG A 53 3.12 4.13 12.46
C ARG A 53 1.68 3.98 11.99
N ILE A 54 0.81 3.67 12.92
CA ILE A 54 -0.64 3.79 12.75
C ILE A 54 -1.04 5.05 13.50
N ASN A 55 -1.53 6.06 12.79
CA ASN A 55 -2.00 7.31 13.38
C ASN A 55 -3.51 7.28 13.62
N ASP A 56 -4.27 6.89 12.60
CA ASP A 56 -5.72 6.75 12.65
C ASP A 56 -6.15 5.37 12.14
N VAL A 57 -7.36 4.94 12.53
CA VAL A 57 -7.90 3.67 12.06
C VAL A 57 -9.43 3.68 11.98
N SER A 58 -9.95 3.12 10.89
CA SER A 58 -11.34 2.68 10.74
C SER A 58 -11.41 1.17 10.79
N ILE A 59 -12.29 0.61 11.63
CA ILE A 59 -12.57 -0.83 11.72
C ILE A 59 -14.02 -1.06 11.35
N PHE A 60 -14.28 -2.00 10.45
CA PHE A 60 -15.61 -2.37 9.98
C PHE A 60 -15.85 -3.85 10.26
N ILE A 61 -17.02 -4.15 10.81
CA ILE A 61 -17.41 -5.51 11.17
C ILE A 61 -18.70 -5.82 10.43
N TYR A 62 -18.62 -6.78 9.52
CA TYR A 62 -19.74 -7.25 8.70
C TYR A 62 -20.14 -8.66 9.13
N ASP A 63 -21.44 -8.95 9.08
CA ASP A 63 -21.93 -10.31 9.24
C ASP A 63 -21.73 -11.13 7.95
N SER A 64 -22.08 -12.41 7.99
CA SER A 64 -21.98 -13.34 6.87
C SER A 64 -22.81 -12.95 5.64
N ASN A 65 -23.77 -12.03 5.79
CA ASN A 65 -24.59 -11.49 4.71
C ASN A 65 -24.04 -10.18 4.14
N GLY A 66 -22.90 -9.69 4.64
CA GLY A 66 -22.32 -8.40 4.25
C GLY A 66 -23.01 -7.19 4.85
N VAL A 67 -23.82 -7.39 5.91
CA VAL A 67 -24.47 -6.30 6.63
C VAL A 67 -23.50 -5.72 7.66
N LEU A 68 -23.35 -4.39 7.67
CA LEU A 68 -22.50 -3.70 8.62
C LEU A 68 -23.07 -3.77 10.03
N GLU A 69 -22.45 -4.53 10.92
CA GLU A 69 -22.83 -4.64 12.34
C GLU A 69 -22.25 -3.49 13.17
N LYS A 70 -20.98 -3.13 12.90
CA LYS A 70 -20.31 -2.03 13.60
C LYS A 70 -19.28 -1.34 12.72
N SER A 71 -19.14 -0.02 12.92
CA SER A 71 -18.07 0.80 12.38
C SER A 71 -17.44 1.59 13.53
N ILE A 72 -16.13 1.53 13.63
CA ILE A 72 -15.34 2.17 14.69
C ILE A 72 -14.30 3.06 14.03
N TRP A 73 -14.29 4.34 14.39
CA TRP A 73 -13.27 5.30 13.98
C TRP A 73 -12.44 5.74 15.18
N ARG A 74 -11.14 5.76 15.02
CA ARG A 74 -10.18 6.34 15.97
C ARG A 74 -9.29 7.32 15.22
N GLU A 75 -9.37 8.57 15.58
CA GLU A 75 -8.55 9.65 15.03
C GLU A 75 -7.08 9.55 15.46
N THR A 76 -6.84 8.91 16.61
CA THR A 76 -5.50 8.60 17.11
C THR A 76 -5.44 7.14 17.53
N TRP A 77 -4.33 6.49 17.24
CA TRP A 77 -4.10 5.09 17.58
C TRP A 77 -2.69 4.88 18.12
N ASN A 78 -2.58 4.11 19.20
CA ASN A 78 -1.29 3.66 19.72
C ASN A 78 -1.11 2.16 19.47
N SER A 79 0.11 1.73 19.16
CA SER A 79 0.41 0.33 18.80
C SER A 79 0.07 -0.70 19.88
N SER A 80 -0.10 -0.28 21.14
CA SER A 80 -0.53 -1.13 22.25
C SER A 80 -2.04 -1.15 22.47
N GLU A 81 -2.81 -0.37 21.70
CA GLU A 81 -4.26 -0.29 21.85
C GLU A 81 -4.96 -1.49 21.23
N SER A 82 -6.11 -1.82 21.79
CA SER A 82 -7.07 -2.76 21.25
C SER A 82 -8.49 -2.24 21.44
N VAL A 83 -9.39 -2.67 20.58
CA VAL A 83 -10.82 -2.40 20.72
C VAL A 83 -11.51 -3.63 21.27
N THR A 84 -12.23 -3.46 22.39
CA THR A 84 -13.07 -4.50 22.96
C THR A 84 -14.54 -4.18 22.67
N LEU A 85 -15.29 -5.18 22.23
CA LEU A 85 -16.72 -5.04 21.92
C LEU A 85 -17.43 -6.38 22.08
N ASN A 86 -18.76 -6.34 22.14
CA ASN A 86 -19.61 -7.54 22.22
C ASN A 86 -20.23 -7.83 20.85
N LEU A 87 -20.11 -9.08 20.40
CA LEU A 87 -20.74 -9.65 19.21
C LEU A 87 -21.55 -10.90 19.62
N LEU A 88 -22.42 -11.37 18.73
CA LEU A 88 -23.18 -12.61 18.99
C LEU A 88 -22.25 -13.81 18.89
N ALA A 89 -22.19 -14.61 19.94
CA ALA A 89 -21.44 -15.87 19.98
C ALA A 89 -21.97 -16.85 18.94
N GLY A 90 -21.07 -17.65 18.36
CA GLY A 90 -21.39 -18.65 17.36
C GLY A 90 -21.72 -18.10 15.96
N LYS A 91 -21.77 -16.76 15.77
CA LYS A 91 -21.97 -16.10 14.48
C LYS A 91 -20.64 -15.87 13.76
N GLU A 92 -20.70 -15.79 12.44
CA GLU A 92 -19.55 -15.48 11.60
C GLU A 92 -19.53 -14.00 11.25
N TYR A 93 -18.33 -13.41 11.28
CA TYR A 93 -18.09 -12.01 10.96
C TYR A 93 -16.82 -11.86 10.14
N ARG A 94 -16.76 -10.79 9.34
CA ARG A 94 -15.58 -10.34 8.63
C ARG A 94 -15.16 -8.99 9.15
N PHE A 95 -13.89 -8.87 9.51
CA PHE A 95 -13.30 -7.66 10.06
C PHE A 95 -12.41 -7.03 9.00
N LEU A 96 -12.69 -5.78 8.63
CA LEU A 96 -11.85 -5.01 7.72
C LEU A 96 -11.35 -3.77 8.44
N ALA A 97 -10.14 -3.34 8.09
CA ALA A 97 -9.56 -2.13 8.64
C ALA A 97 -8.89 -1.28 7.56
N CYS A 98 -8.97 0.04 7.74
CA CYS A 98 -8.20 1.04 7.00
C CYS A 98 -7.45 1.90 8.01
N ALA A 99 -6.14 2.00 7.89
CA ALA A 99 -5.29 2.81 8.76
C ALA A 99 -4.56 3.89 7.96
N ASN A 100 -4.32 5.04 8.57
CA ASN A 100 -3.64 6.20 7.99
C ASN A 100 -4.34 6.77 6.75
N PHE A 101 -5.66 6.74 6.73
CA PHE A 101 -6.41 7.37 5.64
C PHE A 101 -6.65 8.86 5.90
N GLY A 102 -6.51 9.32 7.16
CA GLY A 102 -6.68 10.71 7.55
C GLY A 102 -8.14 11.18 7.58
N TYR A 103 -9.09 10.30 7.29
CA TYR A 103 -10.51 10.60 7.28
C TYR A 103 -11.37 9.39 7.65
N ARG A 104 -12.57 9.68 8.15
CA ARG A 104 -13.55 8.65 8.47
C ARG A 104 -14.23 8.13 7.20
N ILE A 105 -14.17 6.82 6.99
CA ILE A 105 -14.89 6.14 5.92
C ILE A 105 -16.29 5.77 6.43
N ALA A 106 -17.33 5.95 5.61
CA ALA A 106 -18.73 5.63 5.94
C ALA A 106 -19.37 4.84 4.79
N PRO A 107 -19.02 3.54 4.63
CA PRO A 107 -19.55 2.71 3.57
C PRO A 107 -21.02 2.38 3.80
N ALA A 108 -21.77 2.27 2.71
CA ALA A 108 -23.17 1.87 2.76
C ALA A 108 -23.31 0.36 3.06
N ASP A 109 -22.45 -0.45 2.48
CA ASP A 109 -22.40 -1.91 2.66
C ASP A 109 -20.96 -2.44 2.47
N LEU A 110 -20.80 -3.77 2.49
CA LEU A 110 -19.50 -4.41 2.28
C LEU A 110 -18.92 -4.13 0.89
N ASN A 111 -19.74 -4.14 -0.15
CA ASN A 111 -19.25 -3.92 -1.52
C ASN A 111 -18.74 -2.49 -1.70
N ASP A 112 -19.46 -1.51 -1.15
CA ASP A 112 -19.02 -0.10 -1.16
C ASP A 112 -17.66 0.07 -0.45
N LEU A 113 -17.43 -0.65 0.66
CA LEU A 113 -16.13 -0.65 1.31
C LEU A 113 -15.04 -1.35 0.46
N LEU A 114 -15.34 -2.49 -0.14
CA LEU A 114 -14.37 -3.22 -0.97
C LEU A 114 -14.00 -2.46 -2.25
N GLU A 115 -14.89 -1.64 -2.76
CA GLU A 115 -14.68 -0.75 -3.92
C GLU A 115 -14.01 0.57 -3.52
N HIS A 116 -13.90 0.85 -2.22
CA HIS A 116 -13.32 2.10 -1.72
C HIS A 116 -11.91 2.32 -2.26
N ARG A 117 -11.61 3.56 -2.67
CA ARG A 117 -10.29 3.96 -3.16
C ARG A 117 -9.67 5.00 -2.25
N PHE A 118 -8.41 4.79 -1.91
CA PHE A 118 -7.59 5.83 -1.32
C PHE A 118 -7.12 6.80 -2.41
N HIS A 119 -7.22 8.09 -2.15
CA HIS A 119 -6.80 9.15 -3.07
C HIS A 119 -5.73 10.01 -2.44
N MET A 120 -4.67 10.28 -3.20
CA MET A 120 -3.62 11.23 -2.84
C MET A 120 -3.87 12.55 -3.56
N ALA A 121 -4.01 13.64 -2.82
CA ALA A 121 -4.10 14.98 -3.40
C ALA A 121 -2.70 15.50 -3.79
N TYR A 122 -1.68 15.12 -3.02
CA TYR A 122 -0.29 15.56 -3.19
C TYR A 122 0.68 14.38 -3.11
N PRO A 123 1.83 14.45 -3.81
CA PRO A 123 2.83 13.38 -3.82
C PRO A 123 3.39 12.97 -2.45
N ASP A 124 3.40 13.87 -1.49
CA ASP A 124 3.98 13.66 -0.15
C ASP A 124 2.92 13.46 0.96
N GLU A 125 1.69 13.14 0.60
CA GLU A 125 0.56 13.06 1.53
C GLU A 125 0.70 11.90 2.55
N TYR A 126 1.60 10.95 2.29
CA TYR A 126 1.94 9.84 3.18
C TYR A 126 2.86 10.20 4.36
N ARG A 127 3.32 11.44 4.49
CA ARG A 127 4.26 11.87 5.56
C ARG A 127 3.72 11.64 6.96
N GLU A 128 2.42 11.70 7.13
CA GLU A 128 1.72 11.44 8.39
C GLU A 128 1.55 9.93 8.68
N GLY A 129 1.90 9.07 7.74
CA GLY A 129 1.81 7.62 7.82
C GLY A 129 1.41 7.00 6.48
N ILE A 130 1.90 5.80 6.21
CA ILE A 130 1.57 5.07 4.98
C ILE A 130 0.16 4.47 5.12
N PRO A 131 -0.76 4.67 4.16
CA PRO A 131 -2.08 4.04 4.18
C PRO A 131 -1.96 2.52 4.17
N MET A 132 -2.72 1.86 5.03
CA MET A 132 -2.73 0.40 5.19
C MET A 132 -4.14 -0.13 5.23
N THR A 133 -4.31 -1.37 4.79
CA THR A 133 -5.59 -2.09 4.88
C THR A 133 -5.40 -3.49 5.41
N GLY A 134 -6.42 -4.02 6.08
CA GLY A 134 -6.44 -5.38 6.60
C GLY A 134 -7.80 -6.02 6.43
N ASP A 135 -7.79 -7.33 6.21
CA ASP A 135 -8.99 -8.15 6.05
C ASP A 135 -8.76 -9.50 6.75
N SER A 136 -9.60 -9.81 7.71
CA SER A 136 -9.52 -11.07 8.46
C SER A 136 -10.04 -12.30 7.68
N GLY A 137 -10.75 -12.08 6.55
CA GLY A 137 -11.68 -13.07 6.06
C GLY A 137 -12.83 -13.33 7.05
N THR A 138 -13.56 -14.40 6.85
CA THR A 138 -14.70 -14.77 7.72
C THR A 138 -14.22 -15.56 8.94
N ILE A 139 -14.58 -15.10 10.13
CA ILE A 139 -14.20 -15.67 11.44
C ILE A 139 -15.46 -15.95 12.25
N ARG A 140 -15.56 -17.16 12.82
CA ARG A 140 -16.60 -17.51 13.79
C ARG A 140 -16.22 -17.00 15.17
N ILE A 141 -17.13 -16.31 15.83
CA ILE A 141 -16.88 -15.68 17.14
C ILE A 141 -17.28 -16.63 18.28
N GLU A 142 -16.37 -16.78 19.23
CA GLU A 142 -16.55 -17.48 20.49
C GLU A 142 -16.18 -16.53 21.64
N ASP A 143 -16.57 -16.87 22.87
CA ASP A 143 -16.24 -16.02 24.02
C ASP A 143 -14.72 -15.92 24.22
N GLY A 144 -14.24 -14.71 24.47
CA GLY A 144 -12.81 -14.43 24.59
C GLY A 144 -12.05 -14.40 23.26
N SER A 145 -12.74 -14.37 22.10
CA SER A 145 -12.08 -14.27 20.79
C SER A 145 -11.18 -13.04 20.70
N CYS A 146 -9.91 -13.29 20.31
CA CYS A 146 -8.94 -12.25 20.02
C CYS A 146 -8.70 -12.21 18.51
N ILE A 147 -9.08 -11.12 17.86
CA ILE A 147 -8.90 -10.90 16.43
C ILE A 147 -7.66 -10.03 16.23
N SER A 148 -6.71 -10.56 15.51
CA SER A 148 -5.52 -9.82 15.11
C SER A 148 -5.57 -9.59 13.60
N LEU A 149 -5.64 -8.32 13.19
CA LEU A 149 -5.66 -7.93 11.79
C LEU A 149 -4.24 -7.61 11.31
N ASP A 150 -3.82 -8.31 10.27
CA ASP A 150 -2.58 -8.01 9.57
C ASP A 150 -2.82 -6.85 8.61
N LEU A 151 -2.12 -5.73 8.84
CA LEU A 151 -2.20 -4.55 7.99
C LEU A 151 -1.17 -4.61 6.87
N THR A 152 -1.63 -4.44 5.64
CA THR A 152 -0.80 -4.37 4.43
C THR A 152 -0.73 -2.92 3.94
N ARG A 153 0.48 -2.40 3.74
CA ARG A 153 0.69 -1.05 3.19
C ARG A 153 0.19 -0.99 1.76
N MET A 154 -0.50 0.09 1.40
CA MET A 154 -1.00 0.31 0.04
C MET A 154 0.07 0.86 -0.90
N MET A 155 1.23 1.25 -0.38
CA MET A 155 2.32 1.83 -1.14
C MET A 155 3.49 0.87 -1.28
N ALA A 156 4.21 1.02 -2.40
CA ALA A 156 5.56 0.53 -2.60
C ALA A 156 6.56 1.61 -2.19
N LYS A 157 7.74 1.19 -1.71
CA LYS A 157 8.91 2.04 -1.53
C LYS A 157 9.85 1.84 -2.73
N VAL A 158 10.24 2.94 -3.36
CA VAL A 158 11.22 2.94 -4.44
C VAL A 158 12.45 3.69 -3.95
N SER A 159 13.57 2.99 -3.80
CA SER A 159 14.84 3.56 -3.35
C SER A 159 15.86 3.52 -4.46
N ILE A 160 16.50 4.64 -4.70
CA ILE A 160 17.41 4.83 -5.83
C ILE A 160 18.76 5.28 -5.30
N ARG A 161 19.82 4.64 -5.77
CA ARG A 161 21.22 5.04 -5.54
C ARG A 161 22.02 4.92 -6.82
N ILE A 162 23.10 5.67 -6.90
CA ILE A 162 24.04 5.67 -8.02
C ILE A 162 25.37 5.14 -7.52
N ASP A 163 25.90 4.13 -8.21
CA ASP A 163 27.22 3.53 -7.95
C ASP A 163 28.14 3.85 -9.14
N ARG A 164 29.04 4.81 -8.94
CA ARG A 164 29.97 5.26 -9.98
C ARG A 164 31.33 4.57 -9.95
N ARG A 165 31.54 3.53 -9.16
CA ARG A 165 32.86 2.90 -8.99
C ARG A 165 33.48 2.32 -10.26
N LYS A 166 32.62 2.10 -11.28
CA LYS A 166 33.05 1.62 -12.59
C LYS A 166 33.09 2.73 -13.66
N LEU A 167 32.67 3.94 -13.32
CA LEU A 167 32.74 5.07 -14.22
C LEU A 167 34.20 5.56 -14.33
N SER A 168 34.68 5.87 -15.54
CA SER A 168 36.01 6.43 -15.77
C SER A 168 36.23 7.69 -14.92
N GLU A 169 37.45 7.85 -14.38
CA GLU A 169 37.80 8.95 -13.47
C GLU A 169 37.61 10.33 -14.11
N ASP A 170 37.82 10.41 -15.43
CA ASP A 170 37.74 11.67 -16.19
C ASP A 170 36.28 12.07 -16.55
N VAL A 171 35.28 11.20 -16.31
CA VAL A 171 33.88 11.49 -16.60
C VAL A 171 33.27 12.30 -15.45
N GLU A 172 32.72 13.44 -15.77
CA GLU A 172 31.92 14.22 -14.84
C GLU A 172 30.41 13.92 -15.02
N MET A 173 29.76 13.48 -13.93
CA MET A 173 28.32 13.29 -13.87
C MET A 173 27.77 14.03 -12.65
N LYS A 174 26.91 15.02 -12.90
CA LYS A 174 26.22 15.81 -11.84
C LYS A 174 24.73 15.54 -11.92
N VAL A 175 24.20 14.79 -10.94
CA VAL A 175 22.77 14.50 -10.84
C VAL A 175 22.02 15.73 -10.37
N ARG A 176 21.07 16.18 -11.17
CA ARG A 176 20.23 17.37 -10.87
C ARG A 176 18.87 17.01 -10.34
N SER A 177 18.30 15.91 -10.79
CA SER A 177 16.98 15.45 -10.34
C SER A 177 16.88 13.94 -10.38
N ILE A 178 16.12 13.40 -9.46
CA ILE A 178 15.63 12.02 -9.47
C ILE A 178 14.13 12.10 -9.27
N LYS A 179 13.37 11.56 -10.21
CA LYS A 179 11.91 11.52 -10.17
C LYS A 179 11.41 10.12 -10.40
N VAL A 180 10.27 9.82 -9.82
CA VAL A 180 9.45 8.67 -10.18
C VAL A 180 8.20 9.20 -10.89
N GLY A 181 8.06 8.86 -12.15
CA GLY A 181 6.95 9.30 -12.98
C GLY A 181 5.84 8.26 -13.07
N ASN A 182 4.68 8.70 -13.53
CA ASN A 182 3.46 7.89 -13.65
C ASN A 182 3.08 7.19 -12.34
N CYS A 183 3.21 7.92 -11.21
CA CYS A 183 2.75 7.44 -9.90
C CYS A 183 1.23 7.59 -9.83
N PRO A 184 0.49 6.54 -9.43
CA PRO A 184 -0.96 6.62 -9.31
C PRO A 184 -1.41 7.64 -8.28
N LYS A 185 -2.45 8.44 -8.59
CA LYS A 185 -3.13 9.33 -7.65
C LYS A 185 -4.09 8.60 -6.73
N SER A 186 -4.53 7.41 -7.12
CA SER A 186 -5.44 6.60 -6.30
C SER A 186 -5.21 5.11 -6.50
N ALA A 187 -5.51 4.34 -5.45
CA ALA A 187 -5.51 2.87 -5.50
C ALA A 187 -6.70 2.31 -4.73
N SER A 188 -7.18 1.13 -5.13
CA SER A 188 -8.21 0.41 -4.39
C SER A 188 -7.67 0.02 -3.01
N ALA A 189 -8.50 0.17 -1.98
CA ALA A 189 -8.15 -0.21 -0.61
C ALA A 189 -7.95 -1.73 -0.48
N PHE A 190 -8.83 -2.53 -1.07
CA PHE A 190 -8.88 -3.98 -0.86
C PHE A 190 -8.62 -4.82 -2.11
N ALA A 191 -8.56 -4.20 -3.30
CA ALA A 191 -8.28 -4.89 -4.55
C ALA A 191 -7.00 -4.37 -5.21
N SER A 192 -6.47 -5.14 -6.15
CA SER A 192 -5.33 -4.74 -6.99
C SER A 192 -5.68 -3.50 -7.83
N SER A 193 -4.67 -2.69 -8.10
CA SER A 193 -4.85 -1.41 -8.78
C SER A 193 -3.88 -1.22 -9.92
N LYS A 194 -4.38 -0.59 -10.98
CA LYS A 194 -3.60 -0.11 -12.13
C LYS A 194 -4.10 1.26 -12.58
N VAL A 195 -3.23 1.97 -13.25
CA VAL A 195 -3.55 3.20 -13.96
C VAL A 195 -4.01 2.86 -15.38
N GLU A 196 -5.02 3.55 -15.87
CA GLU A 196 -5.55 3.35 -17.22
C GLU A 196 -5.30 4.54 -18.16
N ASN A 197 -5.07 5.73 -17.59
CA ASN A 197 -4.74 6.92 -18.35
C ASN A 197 -3.81 7.86 -17.56
N GLN A 198 -3.14 8.77 -18.27
CA GLN A 198 -2.14 9.66 -17.72
C GLN A 198 -2.70 10.66 -16.67
N ASP A 199 -3.99 11.03 -16.78
CA ASP A 199 -4.60 11.97 -15.84
C ASP A 199 -4.70 11.43 -14.42
N GLN A 200 -4.61 10.10 -14.29
CA GLN A 200 -4.58 9.40 -13.00
C GLN A 200 -3.20 9.37 -12.34
N CYS A 201 -2.19 10.01 -12.95
CA CYS A 201 -0.81 9.98 -12.50
C CYS A 201 -0.30 11.36 -12.11
N PHE A 202 0.77 11.35 -11.29
CA PHE A 202 1.68 12.47 -11.08
C PHE A 202 3.12 11.97 -11.01
N SER A 203 4.08 12.90 -11.02
CA SER A 203 5.50 12.63 -10.78
C SER A 203 5.88 12.97 -9.36
N MET A 204 6.66 12.13 -8.73
CA MET A 204 7.18 12.30 -7.37
C MET A 204 8.71 12.37 -7.40
N GLY A 205 9.34 12.94 -6.37
CA GLY A 205 10.77 12.94 -6.20
C GLY A 205 11.37 14.33 -6.06
N PHE A 206 12.66 14.46 -6.38
CA PHE A 206 13.45 15.65 -6.10
C PHE A 206 13.71 16.44 -7.35
N HIS A 207 13.39 17.73 -7.29
CA HIS A 207 13.92 18.74 -8.16
C HIS A 207 14.84 19.60 -7.31
N ARG A 208 16.16 19.42 -7.47
CA ARG A 208 17.12 20.21 -6.71
C ARG A 208 17.96 21.07 -7.65
N ASN A 209 18.34 22.25 -7.18
CA ASN A 209 19.35 23.04 -7.85
C ASN A 209 20.72 22.36 -7.71
N ALA A 210 21.73 22.82 -8.47
CA ALA A 210 23.03 22.17 -8.53
C ALA A 210 23.74 22.04 -7.16
N GLU A 211 23.53 22.96 -6.26
CA GLU A 211 24.12 22.97 -4.91
C GLU A 211 23.48 21.90 -4.02
N GLU A 212 22.18 21.71 -4.11
CA GLU A 212 21.46 20.69 -3.38
C GLU A 212 21.69 19.26 -3.90
N CYS A 213 22.13 19.13 -5.16
CA CYS A 213 22.54 17.84 -5.74
C CYS A 213 23.92 17.37 -5.26
N THR A 214 24.71 18.23 -4.60
CA THR A 214 26.02 17.90 -4.06
C THR A 214 26.05 16.62 -3.20
N PRO A 215 25.07 16.34 -2.32
CA PRO A 215 25.06 15.08 -1.57
C PRO A 215 24.91 13.83 -2.45
N LEU A 216 24.27 13.92 -3.61
CA LEU A 216 24.13 12.83 -4.58
C LEU A 216 25.40 12.65 -5.40
N ASN A 217 26.16 13.74 -5.60
CA ASN A 217 27.44 13.75 -6.32
C ASN A 217 28.64 13.53 -5.37
N ALA A 218 28.48 13.78 -4.07
CA ALA A 218 29.51 13.55 -3.06
C ALA A 218 29.66 12.04 -2.76
N MET A 219 30.12 11.30 -3.76
CA MET A 219 30.48 9.89 -3.68
C MET A 219 31.93 9.73 -3.23
N ALA A 220 32.45 10.69 -2.48
CA ALA A 220 33.89 10.98 -2.38
C ALA A 220 34.74 9.82 -1.84
N GLU A 221 34.20 8.97 -0.95
CA GLU A 221 34.99 7.89 -0.36
C GLU A 221 34.53 6.50 -0.81
N THR A 222 33.23 6.31 -1.04
CA THR A 222 32.66 5.00 -1.36
C THR A 222 32.35 4.79 -2.85
N GLY A 223 32.29 5.87 -3.64
CA GLY A 223 31.81 5.84 -5.01
C GLY A 223 30.31 5.56 -5.14
N ILE A 224 29.57 5.52 -4.02
CA ILE A 224 28.13 5.23 -3.98
C ILE A 224 27.40 6.42 -3.37
N SER A 225 26.32 6.86 -4.01
CA SER A 225 25.47 7.95 -3.50
C SER A 225 24.66 7.50 -2.27
N LYS A 226 24.17 8.47 -1.50
CA LYS A 226 23.09 8.20 -0.54
C LYS A 226 21.85 7.70 -1.29
N GLU A 227 21.11 6.82 -0.64
CA GLU A 227 19.84 6.33 -1.13
C GLU A 227 18.77 7.43 -1.03
N VAL A 228 18.00 7.56 -2.09
CA VAL A 228 16.85 8.46 -2.18
C VAL A 228 15.61 7.59 -2.29
N SER A 229 14.64 7.77 -1.40
CA SER A 229 13.43 6.97 -1.35
C SER A 229 12.18 7.78 -1.63
N VAL A 230 11.25 7.17 -2.38
CA VAL A 230 9.93 7.69 -2.70
C VAL A 230 8.91 6.58 -2.43
N TYR A 231 7.73 6.94 -1.94
CA TYR A 231 6.62 6.01 -1.75
C TYR A 231 5.55 6.29 -2.81
N MET A 232 5.04 5.25 -3.44
CA MET A 232 4.02 5.36 -4.46
C MET A 232 2.95 4.28 -4.29
N LEU A 233 1.72 4.58 -4.69
CA LEU A 233 0.63 3.61 -4.71
C LEU A 233 0.90 2.51 -5.76
N GLU A 234 0.28 1.36 -5.57
CA GLU A 234 0.34 0.21 -6.47
C GLU A 234 -0.06 0.57 -7.90
N ASN A 235 0.71 0.03 -8.88
CA ASN A 235 0.45 0.18 -10.30
C ASN A 235 0.78 -1.11 -11.06
N LEU A 236 -0.21 -1.98 -11.27
CA LEU A 236 -0.02 -3.28 -11.93
C LEU A 236 -0.28 -3.17 -13.43
N GLN A 237 0.77 -3.08 -14.23
CA GLN A 237 0.72 -2.89 -15.68
C GLN A 237 1.06 -4.16 -16.48
N GLY A 238 1.41 -5.26 -15.76
CA GLY A 238 1.70 -6.56 -16.36
C GLY A 238 3.07 -6.64 -17.01
N ARG A 239 3.19 -7.45 -18.04
CA ARG A 239 4.45 -7.68 -18.74
C ARG A 239 4.72 -6.63 -19.81
N PHE A 240 6.00 -6.31 -19.97
CA PHE A 240 6.46 -5.38 -21.01
C PHE A 240 6.28 -5.99 -22.41
N ARG A 241 6.73 -7.24 -22.60
CA ARG A 241 6.60 -8.04 -23.84
C ARG A 241 6.32 -9.50 -23.50
N ASP A 242 5.80 -10.25 -24.47
CA ASP A 242 5.56 -11.70 -24.34
C ASP A 242 6.88 -12.50 -24.29
N SER A 243 7.90 -12.04 -25.03
CA SER A 243 9.26 -12.61 -25.02
C SER A 243 10.15 -11.88 -24.01
N ASP A 244 11.06 -12.61 -23.38
CA ASP A 244 12.04 -12.00 -22.50
C ASP A 244 12.98 -11.08 -23.28
N ILE A 245 13.30 -9.94 -22.66
CA ILE A 245 14.30 -9.00 -23.19
C ILE A 245 15.68 -9.35 -22.64
N SER A 246 16.72 -9.13 -23.45
CA SER A 246 18.09 -9.55 -23.12
C SER A 246 18.83 -8.56 -22.25
N ALA A 247 18.53 -7.26 -22.39
CA ALA A 247 19.16 -6.20 -21.63
C ALA A 247 18.12 -5.23 -21.04
N ASP A 248 18.47 -4.56 -19.96
CA ASP A 248 17.60 -3.56 -19.32
C ASP A 248 17.35 -2.35 -20.23
N ALA A 249 18.30 -2.00 -21.09
CA ALA A 249 18.16 -0.96 -22.10
C ALA A 249 17.06 -1.25 -23.13
N ASP A 250 16.71 -2.53 -23.34
CA ASP A 250 15.62 -2.93 -24.24
C ASP A 250 14.24 -2.68 -23.67
N LYS A 251 14.11 -2.36 -22.37
CA LYS A 251 12.84 -2.02 -21.71
C LYS A 251 12.43 -0.57 -22.03
N LEU A 252 12.31 -0.29 -23.31
CA LEU A 252 11.89 0.99 -23.86
C LEU A 252 10.62 0.82 -24.69
N PHE A 253 9.66 1.69 -24.48
CA PHE A 253 8.48 1.76 -25.30
C PHE A 253 8.74 2.47 -26.63
N ASP A 254 8.13 1.98 -27.69
CA ASP A 254 8.05 2.73 -28.94
C ASP A 254 7.31 4.06 -28.71
N LYS A 255 7.66 5.08 -29.50
CA LYS A 255 7.15 6.44 -29.32
C LYS A 255 5.62 6.54 -29.26
N ASP A 256 4.94 5.64 -29.96
CA ASP A 256 3.48 5.62 -30.09
C ASP A 256 2.82 4.59 -29.14
N ASP A 257 3.58 3.89 -28.32
CA ASP A 257 3.01 2.95 -27.34
C ASP A 257 2.35 3.73 -26.18
N PRO A 258 1.02 3.63 -26.00
CA PRO A 258 0.30 4.39 -24.98
C PRO A 258 0.72 4.00 -23.55
N ARG A 259 1.29 2.80 -23.36
CA ARG A 259 1.74 2.33 -22.04
C ARG A 259 2.85 3.20 -21.45
N GLN A 260 3.64 3.89 -22.27
CA GLN A 260 4.65 4.86 -21.77
C GLN A 260 4.07 5.96 -20.88
N ASN A 261 2.77 6.24 -21.00
CA ASN A 261 2.08 7.28 -20.25
C ASN A 261 1.44 6.78 -18.95
N ILE A 262 1.45 5.45 -18.70
CA ILE A 262 0.79 4.84 -17.56
C ILE A 262 1.72 3.91 -16.76
N CYS A 263 2.79 3.39 -17.37
CA CYS A 263 3.79 2.59 -16.67
C CYS A 263 4.73 3.47 -15.87
N SER A 264 4.97 3.09 -14.64
CA SER A 264 5.82 3.85 -13.72
C SER A 264 7.30 3.77 -14.12
N TYR A 265 8.02 4.88 -14.01
CA TYR A 265 9.42 4.96 -14.41
C TYR A 265 10.23 5.84 -13.46
N ILE A 266 11.55 5.62 -13.44
CA ILE A 266 12.51 6.55 -12.85
C ILE A 266 13.07 7.44 -13.95
N GLU A 267 13.22 8.70 -13.64
CA GLU A 267 13.88 9.68 -14.48
C GLU A 267 15.00 10.36 -13.70
N ILE A 268 16.22 10.25 -14.23
CA ILE A 268 17.41 10.88 -13.66
C ILE A 268 17.84 11.98 -14.63
N GLY A 269 17.74 13.22 -14.15
CA GLY A 269 18.26 14.37 -14.86
C GLY A 269 19.69 14.68 -14.42
N MET A 270 20.63 14.85 -15.36
CA MET A 270 22.02 15.07 -15.05
C MET A 270 22.73 15.96 -16.07
N ASP A 271 23.83 16.57 -15.64
CA ASP A 271 24.84 17.11 -16.54
C ASP A 271 25.96 16.08 -16.67
N TYR A 272 26.44 15.92 -17.89
CA TYR A 272 27.44 14.94 -18.25
C TYR A 272 28.54 15.59 -19.10
N LEU A 273 29.77 15.23 -18.79
CA LEU A 273 30.94 15.63 -19.57
C LEU A 273 31.88 14.44 -19.69
N SER A 274 32.09 13.96 -20.92
CA SER A 274 33.12 12.92 -21.20
C SER A 274 34.52 13.51 -21.37
N PRO A 275 35.57 12.73 -21.08
CA PRO A 275 36.95 13.22 -21.10
C PRO A 275 37.45 13.62 -22.52
N ASP A 276 36.89 13.05 -23.54
CA ASP A 276 37.24 13.35 -24.92
C ASP A 276 36.52 14.54 -25.53
N TRP A 277 35.66 15.21 -24.72
CA TRP A 277 34.86 16.40 -25.10
C TRP A 277 33.86 16.16 -26.23
N LYS A 278 33.71 14.93 -26.69
CA LYS A 278 32.78 14.59 -27.77
C LYS A 278 31.36 14.48 -27.29
N SER A 279 31.17 14.26 -25.98
CA SER A 279 29.86 14.16 -25.35
C SER A 279 29.79 15.12 -24.18
N GLN A 280 29.22 16.29 -24.44
CA GLN A 280 28.83 17.22 -23.39
C GLN A 280 27.32 17.40 -23.45
N GLY A 281 26.66 17.16 -22.33
CA GLY A 281 25.22 17.33 -22.23
C GLY A 281 24.83 18.01 -20.94
N ASN A 282 24.14 19.14 -21.05
CA ASN A 282 23.46 19.77 -19.92
C ASN A 282 22.00 19.33 -19.94
N GLY A 283 21.52 18.76 -18.81
CA GLY A 283 20.14 18.31 -18.69
C GLY A 283 19.85 17.02 -19.46
N LEU A 284 20.81 16.09 -19.52
CA LEU A 284 20.54 14.74 -20.02
C LEU A 284 19.51 14.05 -19.12
N ILE A 285 18.61 13.29 -19.72
CA ILE A 285 17.55 12.56 -19.05
C ILE A 285 17.70 11.09 -19.37
N TYR A 286 17.87 10.31 -18.31
CA TYR A 286 17.79 8.84 -18.39
C TYR A 286 16.48 8.39 -17.78
N ARG A 287 15.77 7.50 -18.49
CA ARG A 287 14.49 6.97 -18.05
C ARG A 287 14.54 5.44 -18.02
N PHE A 288 14.09 4.86 -16.90
CA PHE A 288 14.02 3.43 -16.67
C PHE A 288 12.62 3.06 -16.21
N TYR A 289 11.94 2.16 -16.93
CA TYR A 289 10.63 1.68 -16.50
C TYR A 289 10.75 0.69 -15.35
N LEU A 290 9.97 0.91 -14.30
CA LEU A 290 9.98 0.12 -13.09
C LEU A 290 9.33 -1.26 -13.29
N GLY A 291 9.66 -2.19 -12.41
CA GLY A 291 9.15 -3.55 -12.32
C GLY A 291 10.11 -4.40 -11.49
N GLU A 292 9.73 -5.62 -11.15
CA GLU A 292 10.59 -6.52 -10.37
C GLU A 292 11.74 -7.12 -11.18
N ASP A 293 11.54 -7.25 -12.49
CA ASP A 293 12.51 -7.78 -13.44
C ASP A 293 12.49 -7.00 -14.75
N ARG A 294 13.29 -7.45 -15.72
CA ARG A 294 13.39 -6.83 -17.05
C ARG A 294 12.10 -6.80 -17.83
N ASN A 295 11.17 -7.70 -17.56
CA ASN A 295 9.94 -7.84 -18.33
C ASN A 295 8.66 -7.50 -17.55
N SER A 296 8.74 -7.26 -16.24
CA SER A 296 7.63 -6.80 -15.41
C SER A 296 7.52 -5.28 -15.43
N LEU A 297 6.28 -4.77 -15.49
CA LEU A 297 5.93 -3.36 -15.33
C LEU A 297 5.13 -3.12 -14.04
N ASP A 298 5.02 -4.16 -13.20
CA ASP A 298 4.24 -4.14 -11.99
C ASP A 298 5.00 -3.48 -10.85
N ILE A 299 4.32 -2.55 -10.19
CA ILE A 299 4.70 -2.01 -8.89
C ILE A 299 3.66 -2.46 -7.90
N GLU A 300 4.02 -3.43 -7.09
CA GLU A 300 3.15 -4.04 -6.10
C GLU A 300 3.19 -3.29 -4.77
N ARG A 301 2.04 -3.15 -4.13
CA ARG A 301 1.94 -2.60 -2.78
C ARG A 301 2.76 -3.42 -1.78
N ASN A 302 3.18 -2.78 -0.69
CA ASN A 302 3.97 -3.40 0.39
C ASN A 302 5.30 -4.01 -0.06
N CYS A 303 5.84 -3.60 -1.22
CA CYS A 303 7.13 -4.02 -1.76
C CYS A 303 8.15 -2.89 -1.71
N HIS A 304 9.43 -3.25 -1.57
CA HIS A 304 10.55 -2.32 -1.63
C HIS A 304 11.41 -2.61 -2.87
N TYR A 305 11.40 -1.70 -3.81
CA TYR A 305 12.22 -1.72 -5.02
C TYR A 305 13.49 -0.92 -4.77
N ARG A 306 14.64 -1.59 -4.70
CA ARG A 306 15.95 -0.95 -4.60
C ARG A 306 16.62 -0.94 -5.95
N ILE A 307 16.85 0.24 -6.48
CA ILE A 307 17.45 0.45 -7.79
C ILE A 307 18.85 1.00 -7.60
N THR A 308 19.82 0.30 -8.17
CA THR A 308 21.21 0.78 -8.24
C THR A 308 21.55 1.06 -9.69
N VAL A 309 21.83 2.33 -9.99
CA VAL A 309 22.29 2.76 -11.31
C VAL A 309 23.81 2.75 -11.29
N CYS A 310 24.41 1.91 -12.14
CA CYS A 310 25.86 1.69 -12.22
C CYS A 310 26.37 2.14 -13.58
N PRO A 311 26.68 3.42 -13.78
CA PRO A 311 27.34 3.85 -15.01
C PRO A 311 28.73 3.22 -15.08
N GLU A 312 29.10 2.72 -16.28
CA GLU A 312 30.39 2.08 -16.57
C GLU A 312 31.13 2.83 -17.66
N ASP A 313 32.46 2.77 -17.64
CA ASP A 313 33.32 3.41 -18.61
C ASP A 313 32.97 4.88 -18.86
N ASP A 314 32.47 5.21 -20.05
CA ASP A 314 32.11 6.57 -20.46
C ASP A 314 30.66 6.96 -20.09
N GLY A 315 29.89 6.10 -19.49
CA GLY A 315 28.50 6.42 -19.17
C GLY A 315 27.62 5.23 -18.79
N LEU A 316 26.34 5.29 -19.14
CA LEU A 316 25.39 4.21 -18.89
C LEU A 316 25.41 3.18 -20.00
N THR A 317 25.77 1.96 -19.67
CA THR A 317 25.75 0.80 -20.56
C THR A 317 24.40 0.06 -20.47
N GLU A 318 24.18 -0.95 -21.31
CA GLU A 318 22.92 -1.71 -21.38
C GLU A 318 22.47 -2.32 -20.05
N ASP A 319 23.39 -2.75 -19.20
CA ASP A 319 23.12 -3.35 -17.89
C ASP A 319 23.54 -2.44 -16.72
N SER A 320 23.52 -1.13 -16.91
CA SER A 320 24.01 -0.16 -15.93
C SER A 320 23.12 0.04 -14.72
N TRP A 321 22.00 -0.67 -14.60
CA TRP A 321 21.12 -0.57 -13.45
C TRP A 321 20.58 -1.94 -13.01
N ARG A 322 20.26 -2.04 -11.74
CA ARG A 322 19.74 -3.25 -11.12
C ARG A 322 18.57 -2.92 -10.21
N VAL A 323 17.53 -3.74 -10.29
CA VAL A 323 16.37 -3.70 -9.38
C VAL A 323 16.43 -4.89 -8.44
N ASP A 324 16.46 -4.62 -7.15
CA ASP A 324 16.27 -5.62 -6.11
C ASP A 324 14.89 -5.38 -5.47
N LYS A 325 13.93 -6.26 -5.74
CA LYS A 325 12.62 -6.25 -5.10
C LYS A 325 12.66 -7.06 -3.81
N SER A 326 12.11 -6.52 -2.75
CA SER A 326 11.84 -7.25 -1.52
C SER A 326 10.50 -6.78 -0.94
N ASN A 327 9.85 -7.64 -0.18
CA ASN A 327 8.74 -7.18 0.65
C ASN A 327 9.25 -6.09 1.60
N MET A 328 8.43 -5.10 1.91
CA MET A 328 8.79 -4.09 2.91
C MET A 328 8.86 -4.75 4.27
N VAL A 329 10.09 -5.11 4.66
CA VAL A 329 10.39 -5.99 5.77
C VAL A 329 10.68 -5.18 7.03
N TYR A 330 10.06 -5.54 8.13
CA TYR A 330 10.32 -5.06 9.47
C TYR A 330 11.64 -5.63 10.03
N ALA A 331 12.60 -4.81 10.36
CA ALA A 331 13.71 -5.22 11.21
C ALA A 331 13.30 -5.09 12.69
N GLY A 332 13.05 -6.22 13.39
CA GLY A 332 12.78 -6.27 14.83
C GLY A 332 13.86 -5.60 15.69
N PRO A 333 13.60 -5.21 16.98
CA PRO A 333 14.65 -4.77 17.88
C PRO A 333 15.68 -5.90 18.02
N VAL A 334 16.96 -5.54 17.91
CA VAL A 334 18.06 -6.36 18.39
C VAL A 334 17.98 -6.41 19.90
#